data_48cae5c72d1b2712334aaa40379c239b
#
_entry.id   48cae5c72d1b2712334aaa40379c239b
#
_cell.length_a   1.000
_cell.length_b   1.000
_cell.length_c   1.000
_cell.angle_alpha   90.00
_cell.angle_beta   90.00
_cell.angle_gamma   90.00
#
_symmetry.space_group_name_H-M   'P 1'
#
loop_
_entity.id
_entity.type
_entity.pdbx_description
1 polymer ?
#
loop_
_entity_poly.entity_id
_entity_poly.type
_entity_poly.pdbx_seq_one_letter_code
_entity_poly.pdbx_strand_id
1 'polypeptide(L)'
;MSNTSKISIPLSGGWDSACAVVLHSNDNIFVFTVDYGHPYSYKELDAVKKICKKFGIKYKKFNIDLLRYDLDNMIDSENYTIPARNLFLAWLGSNFSNKIIIGSSLSDNPRTPDKSLRFYQLASATLSYSIDKDITVYTPFEDKTKMDMYYLVKEKYGKEKTDWLLLNTVSCHNPTTLHCGECLPCVKKW
;
A
#
# COMPACT_ATOMS: atom_id res chain seq x y z
N MET A 1 30.47 -5.45 -1.78
CA MET A 1 29.17 -5.14 -1.16
C MET A 1 28.21 -4.86 -2.28
N SER A 2 27.22 -5.73 -2.52
CA SER A 2 26.23 -5.53 -3.57
C SER A 2 25.41 -4.29 -3.24
N ASN A 3 25.55 -3.26 -4.04
CA ASN A 3 24.79 -2.01 -3.93
C ASN A 3 23.36 -2.27 -4.45
N THR A 4 22.59 -3.06 -3.67
CA THR A 4 21.18 -3.27 -4.00
C THR A 4 20.47 -1.93 -3.85
N SER A 5 19.95 -1.41 -4.95
CA SER A 5 19.19 -0.18 -4.96
C SER A 5 18.07 -0.26 -3.92
N LYS A 6 17.95 0.76 -3.07
CA LYS A 6 16.89 0.85 -2.07
C LYS A 6 15.53 0.91 -2.76
N ILE A 7 14.51 0.30 -2.16
CA ILE A 7 13.13 0.29 -2.66
C ILE A 7 12.23 0.98 -1.63
N SER A 8 11.42 1.93 -2.04
CA SER A 8 10.41 2.56 -1.17
C SER A 8 9.06 1.86 -1.33
N ILE A 9 8.40 1.52 -0.21
CA ILE A 9 7.12 0.81 -0.21
C ILE A 9 6.18 1.48 0.81
N PRO A 10 5.09 2.13 0.37
CA PRO A 10 4.03 2.59 1.27
C PRO A 10 3.25 1.41 1.81
N LEU A 11 3.05 1.38 3.12
CA LEU A 11 2.28 0.37 3.84
C LEU A 11 1.03 1.01 4.45
N SER A 12 -0.13 0.68 3.89
CA SER A 12 -1.43 1.19 4.36
C SER A 12 -2.10 0.30 5.42
N GLY A 13 -1.52 -0.85 5.73
CA GLY A 13 -2.16 -1.87 6.58
C GLY A 13 -3.13 -2.78 5.83
N GLY A 14 -3.42 -2.52 4.56
CA GLY A 14 -4.21 -3.40 3.68
C GLY A 14 -3.40 -4.58 3.15
N TRP A 15 -4.11 -5.60 2.65
CA TRP A 15 -3.51 -6.86 2.20
C TRP A 15 -2.42 -6.66 1.14
N ASP A 16 -2.71 -5.90 0.08
CA ASP A 16 -1.82 -5.75 -1.07
C ASP A 16 -0.50 -5.07 -0.69
N SER A 17 -0.57 -3.98 0.08
CA SER A 17 0.62 -3.28 0.57
C SER A 17 1.41 -4.12 1.58
N ALA A 18 0.72 -4.91 2.41
CA ALA A 18 1.35 -5.81 3.35
C ALA A 18 2.11 -6.94 2.64
N CYS A 19 1.51 -7.55 1.60
CA CYS A 19 2.19 -8.54 0.77
C CYS A 19 3.44 -7.95 0.09
N ALA A 20 3.33 -6.74 -0.48
CA ALA A 20 4.48 -6.07 -1.09
C ALA A 20 5.64 -5.90 -0.09
N VAL A 21 5.35 -5.44 1.11
CA VAL A 21 6.36 -5.22 2.14
C VAL A 21 6.98 -6.54 2.63
N VAL A 22 6.17 -7.56 2.95
CA VAL A 22 6.72 -8.82 3.49
C VAL A 22 7.48 -9.62 2.45
N LEU A 23 7.05 -9.59 1.19
CA LEU A 23 7.77 -10.27 0.10
C LEU A 23 9.14 -9.64 -0.17
N HIS A 24 9.29 -8.33 0.04
CA HIS A 24 10.54 -7.59 -0.12
C HIS A 24 11.32 -7.37 1.20
N SER A 25 10.92 -8.01 2.32
CA SER A 25 11.53 -7.77 3.63
C SER A 25 13.03 -8.10 3.73
N ASN A 26 13.55 -8.91 2.83
CA ASN A 26 14.98 -9.26 2.76
C ASN A 26 15.77 -8.30 1.87
N ASP A 27 15.08 -7.41 1.14
CA ASP A 27 15.70 -6.40 0.29
C ASP A 27 16.07 -5.15 1.09
N ASN A 28 16.84 -4.25 0.48
CA ASN A 28 17.08 -2.93 1.06
C ASN A 28 15.85 -2.05 0.86
N ILE A 29 14.90 -2.10 1.81
CA ILE A 29 13.63 -1.39 1.71
C ILE A 29 13.54 -0.19 2.65
N PHE A 30 12.80 0.83 2.22
CA PHE A 30 12.30 1.93 3.03
C PHE A 30 10.78 1.84 3.10
N VAL A 31 10.25 1.38 4.23
CA VAL A 31 8.81 1.29 4.44
C VAL A 31 8.29 2.55 5.11
N PHE A 32 7.19 3.08 4.62
CA PHE A 32 6.53 4.22 5.23
C PHE A 32 5.00 4.07 5.22
N THR A 33 4.35 4.74 6.15
CA THR A 33 2.89 4.87 6.21
C THR A 33 2.52 6.35 6.32
N VAL A 34 1.38 6.70 5.77
CA VAL A 34 0.84 8.07 5.81
C VAL A 34 -0.48 8.06 6.56
N ASP A 35 -0.54 8.88 7.59
CA ASP A 35 -1.78 9.17 8.32
C ASP A 35 -2.40 10.43 7.71
N TYR A 36 -3.53 10.26 7.06
CA TYR A 36 -4.28 11.36 6.43
C TYR A 36 -5.35 11.95 7.37
N GLY A 37 -5.49 11.43 8.60
CA GLY A 37 -6.50 11.88 9.55
C GLY A 37 -7.92 11.38 9.27
N HIS A 38 -8.12 10.40 8.37
CA HIS A 38 -9.44 9.85 8.07
C HIS A 38 -10.02 9.00 9.23
N PRO A 39 -11.34 8.83 9.35
CA PRO A 39 -11.98 8.25 10.53
C PRO A 39 -11.52 6.84 10.92
N TYR A 40 -10.99 6.06 9.98
CA TYR A 40 -10.49 4.70 10.22
C TYR A 40 -8.96 4.59 10.18
N SER A 41 -8.21 5.70 10.13
CA SER A 41 -6.75 5.72 10.10
C SER A 41 -6.11 4.97 11.26
N TYR A 42 -6.73 5.04 12.44
CA TYR A 42 -6.24 4.32 13.61
C TYR A 42 -6.16 2.80 13.42
N LYS A 43 -7.10 2.20 12.67
CA LYS A 43 -7.09 0.75 12.36
C LYS A 43 -5.97 0.40 11.39
N GLU A 44 -5.79 1.22 10.37
CA GLU A 44 -4.70 1.05 9.40
C GLU A 44 -3.34 1.14 10.09
N LEU A 45 -3.15 2.15 10.95
CA LEU A 45 -1.92 2.33 11.71
C LEU A 45 -1.66 1.18 12.72
N ASP A 46 -2.70 0.65 13.36
CA ASP A 46 -2.57 -0.50 14.24
C ASP A 46 -2.16 -1.75 13.46
N ALA A 47 -2.76 -1.98 12.28
CA ALA A 47 -2.37 -3.05 11.38
C ALA A 47 -0.90 -2.91 10.93
N VAL A 48 -0.48 -1.72 10.50
CA VAL A 48 0.91 -1.42 10.15
C VAL A 48 1.85 -1.76 11.29
N LYS A 49 1.55 -1.31 12.50
CA LYS A 49 2.35 -1.58 13.70
C LYS A 49 2.48 -3.09 13.99
N LYS A 50 1.37 -3.83 13.92
CA LYS A 50 1.34 -5.28 14.13
C LYS A 50 2.17 -6.02 13.08
N ILE A 51 1.97 -5.69 11.80
CA ILE A 51 2.68 -6.30 10.66
C ILE A 51 4.19 -6.05 10.80
N CYS A 52 4.59 -4.81 10.99
CA CYS A 52 6.00 -4.44 11.12
C CYS A 52 6.66 -5.14 12.31
N LYS A 53 5.97 -5.23 13.45
CA LYS A 53 6.47 -5.98 14.63
C LYS A 53 6.61 -7.48 14.34
N LYS A 54 5.61 -8.12 13.70
CA LYS A 54 5.63 -9.56 13.41
C LYS A 54 6.73 -9.97 12.45
N PHE A 55 7.03 -9.12 11.46
CA PHE A 55 8.01 -9.41 10.40
C PHE A 55 9.37 -8.72 10.61
N GLY A 56 9.57 -8.02 11.74
CA GLY A 56 10.84 -7.34 12.05
C GLY A 56 11.16 -6.16 11.12
N ILE A 57 10.15 -5.49 10.57
CA ILE A 57 10.28 -4.43 9.57
C ILE A 57 10.25 -3.06 10.27
N LYS A 58 11.23 -2.21 9.93
CA LYS A 58 11.22 -0.80 10.36
C LYS A 58 10.41 0.04 9.38
N TYR A 59 9.62 0.98 9.90
CA TYR A 59 8.83 1.90 9.08
C TYR A 59 8.89 3.32 9.63
N LYS A 60 8.58 4.30 8.76
CA LYS A 60 8.41 5.70 9.13
C LYS A 60 6.95 6.11 8.95
N LYS A 61 6.37 6.75 9.96
CA LYS A 61 5.04 7.36 9.86
C LYS A 61 5.18 8.82 9.44
N PHE A 62 4.38 9.23 8.46
CA PHE A 62 4.15 10.63 8.10
C PHE A 62 2.73 11.02 8.48
N ASN A 63 2.57 12.18 9.11
CA ASN A 63 1.26 12.76 9.37
C ASN A 63 1.05 13.88 8.35
N ILE A 64 -0.03 13.82 7.60
CA ILE A 64 -0.35 14.79 6.56
C ILE A 64 -1.77 15.28 6.82
N ASP A 65 -1.86 16.48 7.34
CA ASP A 65 -3.13 17.12 7.71
C ASP A 65 -3.90 17.66 6.48
N LEU A 66 -3.70 17.07 5.30
CA LEU A 66 -4.36 17.50 4.06
C LEU A 66 -5.89 17.38 4.13
N LEU A 67 -6.40 16.48 4.96
CA LEU A 67 -7.82 16.18 5.04
C LEU A 67 -8.55 16.94 6.15
N ARG A 68 -7.83 17.72 6.96
CA ARG A 68 -8.43 18.47 8.06
C ARG A 68 -9.27 19.67 7.61
N TYR A 69 -9.03 20.12 6.36
CA TYR A 69 -9.62 21.36 5.85
C TYR A 69 -10.86 21.17 4.99
N ASP A 70 -11.13 20.00 4.44
CA ASP A 70 -12.33 19.77 3.63
C ASP A 70 -12.61 18.28 3.37
N LEU A 71 -12.67 17.48 4.44
CA LEU A 71 -12.95 16.04 4.37
C LEU A 71 -14.31 15.76 3.69
N ASP A 72 -15.27 16.63 3.88
CA ASP A 72 -16.64 16.44 3.38
C ASP A 72 -16.72 16.62 1.85
N ASN A 73 -15.79 17.36 1.22
CA ASN A 73 -15.77 17.62 -0.21
C ASN A 73 -14.67 16.88 -0.99
N MET A 74 -13.62 16.40 -0.34
CA MET A 74 -12.49 15.72 -1.00
C MET A 74 -12.55 14.20 -0.94
N ILE A 75 -13.35 13.64 -0.06
CA ILE A 75 -13.56 12.20 0.02
C ILE A 75 -14.93 11.92 -0.56
N ASP A 76 -14.97 11.15 -1.65
CA ASP A 76 -16.20 10.48 -2.04
C ASP A 76 -16.71 9.70 -0.84
N SER A 77 -17.76 10.21 -0.19
CA SER A 77 -18.32 9.66 1.05
C SER A 77 -18.80 8.22 0.90
N GLU A 78 -19.08 7.79 -0.33
CA GLU A 78 -19.48 6.41 -0.63
C GLU A 78 -18.27 5.48 -0.78
N ASN A 79 -17.13 5.96 -1.28
CA ASN A 79 -15.98 5.14 -1.62
C ASN A 79 -14.70 5.46 -0.82
N TYR A 80 -14.66 6.53 -0.05
CA TYR A 80 -13.49 7.01 0.69
C TYR A 80 -12.22 7.09 -0.17
N THR A 81 -12.38 7.58 -1.40
CA THR A 81 -11.27 7.68 -2.36
C THR A 81 -10.59 9.04 -2.24
N ILE A 82 -9.31 9.03 -1.93
CA ILE A 82 -8.48 10.25 -1.95
C ILE A 82 -7.94 10.41 -3.36
N PRO A 83 -8.31 11.47 -4.10
CA PRO A 83 -7.83 11.70 -5.46
C PRO A 83 -6.28 11.74 -5.52
N ALA A 84 -5.71 11.12 -6.55
CA ALA A 84 -4.27 11.06 -6.80
C ALA A 84 -3.42 10.51 -5.63
N ARG A 85 -4.00 9.76 -4.68
CA ARG A 85 -3.29 9.22 -3.51
C ARG A 85 -2.07 8.40 -3.92
N ASN A 86 -2.19 7.53 -4.91
CA ASN A 86 -1.07 6.69 -5.33
C ASN A 86 0.05 7.50 -6.01
N LEU A 87 -0.27 8.57 -6.72
CA LEU A 87 0.73 9.50 -7.25
C LEU A 87 1.47 10.23 -6.11
N PHE A 88 0.74 10.70 -5.11
CA PHE A 88 1.31 11.31 -3.92
C PHE A 88 2.23 10.33 -3.16
N LEU A 89 1.82 9.09 -2.97
CA LEU A 89 2.66 8.06 -2.33
C LEU A 89 3.91 7.75 -3.16
N ALA A 90 3.80 7.71 -4.49
CA ALA A 90 4.94 7.53 -5.37
C ALA A 90 5.92 8.71 -5.28
N TRP A 91 5.41 9.95 -5.29
CA TRP A 91 6.22 11.15 -5.09
C TRP A 91 6.93 11.14 -3.72
N LEU A 92 6.20 10.85 -2.64
CA LEU A 92 6.80 10.78 -1.31
C LEU A 92 7.90 9.70 -1.25
N GLY A 93 7.64 8.53 -1.83
CA GLY A 93 8.60 7.42 -1.91
C GLY A 93 9.86 7.77 -2.72
N SER A 94 9.73 8.59 -3.78
CA SER A 94 10.85 9.00 -4.64
C SER A 94 11.89 9.87 -3.93
N ASN A 95 11.54 10.47 -2.80
CA ASN A 95 12.51 11.20 -1.96
C ASN A 95 13.49 10.27 -1.21
N PHE A 96 13.19 8.96 -1.14
CA PHE A 96 13.99 8.00 -0.38
C PHE A 96 14.62 6.92 -1.27
N SER A 97 14.11 6.73 -2.48
CA SER A 97 14.54 5.68 -3.40
C SER A 97 14.13 5.97 -4.83
N ASN A 98 14.90 5.45 -5.79
CA ASN A 98 14.55 5.54 -7.21
C ASN A 98 13.57 4.43 -7.65
N LYS A 99 13.30 3.45 -6.81
CA LYS A 99 12.33 2.38 -7.07
C LYS A 99 11.21 2.44 -6.04
N ILE A 100 9.98 2.57 -6.50
CA ILE A 100 8.79 2.67 -5.66
C ILE A 100 7.82 1.55 -6.01
N ILE A 101 7.46 0.73 -5.02
CA ILE A 101 6.44 -0.28 -5.16
C ILE A 101 5.13 0.25 -4.57
N ILE A 102 4.08 0.28 -5.39
CA ILE A 102 2.71 0.50 -4.92
C ILE A 102 2.00 -0.86 -4.87
N GLY A 103 1.58 -1.28 -3.68
CA GLY A 103 0.84 -2.53 -3.50
C GLY A 103 -0.55 -2.44 -4.12
N SER A 104 -0.74 -3.04 -5.28
CA SER A 104 -2.03 -3.19 -5.94
C SER A 104 -2.06 -4.48 -6.76
N SER A 105 -3.21 -5.10 -6.91
CA SER A 105 -3.40 -6.38 -7.58
C SER A 105 -4.25 -6.24 -8.85
N LEU A 106 -4.22 -7.25 -9.71
CA LEU A 106 -5.06 -7.35 -10.90
C LEU A 106 -6.55 -7.14 -10.60
N SER A 107 -7.02 -7.61 -9.44
CA SER A 107 -8.43 -7.47 -9.03
C SER A 107 -8.87 -6.01 -8.78
N ASP A 108 -7.93 -5.09 -8.68
CA ASP A 108 -8.21 -3.66 -8.50
C ASP A 108 -8.41 -2.92 -9.83
N ASN A 109 -7.87 -3.46 -10.94
CA ASN A 109 -8.09 -3.00 -12.30
C ASN A 109 -9.42 -3.60 -12.82
N PRO A 110 -10.34 -2.92 -13.48
CA PRO A 110 -10.29 -1.62 -14.14
C PRO A 110 -10.98 -0.48 -13.37
N ARG A 111 -11.37 -0.66 -12.12
CA ARG A 111 -12.18 0.33 -11.36
C ARG A 111 -11.36 1.47 -10.76
N THR A 112 -10.03 1.34 -10.74
CA THR A 112 -9.13 2.29 -10.09
C THR A 112 -8.00 2.64 -11.06
N PRO A 113 -8.16 3.68 -11.91
CA PRO A 113 -7.16 4.04 -12.94
C PRO A 113 -5.75 4.24 -12.40
N ASP A 114 -5.61 4.72 -11.16
CA ASP A 114 -4.34 4.95 -10.46
C ASP A 114 -3.66 3.65 -9.94
N LYS A 115 -4.14 2.49 -10.39
CA LYS A 115 -3.56 1.16 -10.13
C LYS A 115 -3.27 0.40 -11.42
N SER A 116 -3.35 1.06 -12.58
CA SER A 116 -3.08 0.46 -13.89
C SER A 116 -1.60 0.55 -14.27
N LEU A 117 -1.13 -0.33 -15.16
CA LEU A 117 0.21 -0.26 -15.75
C LEU A 117 0.48 1.12 -16.36
N ARG A 118 -0.50 1.64 -17.10
CA ARG A 118 -0.41 2.98 -17.70
C ARG A 118 -0.17 4.06 -16.65
N PHE A 119 -0.86 3.99 -15.51
CA PHE A 119 -0.62 4.92 -14.42
C PHE A 119 0.82 4.84 -13.91
N TYR A 120 1.37 3.65 -13.69
CA TYR A 120 2.75 3.49 -13.21
C TYR A 120 3.78 4.01 -14.21
N GLN A 121 3.55 3.80 -15.50
CA GLN A 121 4.41 4.36 -16.56
C GLN A 121 4.39 5.89 -16.55
N LEU A 122 3.20 6.49 -16.49
CA LEU A 122 3.04 7.94 -16.43
C LEU A 122 3.62 8.53 -15.15
N ALA A 123 3.38 7.92 -14.00
CA ALA A 123 3.94 8.34 -12.72
C ALA A 123 5.48 8.29 -12.74
N SER A 124 6.05 7.21 -13.27
CA SER A 124 7.50 7.07 -13.45
C SER A 124 8.06 8.18 -14.32
N ALA A 125 7.49 8.40 -15.50
CA ALA A 125 7.93 9.43 -16.43
C ALA A 125 7.82 10.85 -15.84
N THR A 126 6.68 11.16 -15.21
CA THR A 126 6.45 12.47 -14.58
C THR A 126 7.43 12.74 -13.44
N LEU A 127 7.63 11.76 -12.55
CA LEU A 127 8.55 11.90 -11.44
C LEU A 127 10.00 11.97 -11.91
N SER A 128 10.39 11.15 -12.90
CA SER A 128 11.73 11.18 -13.46
C SER A 128 12.05 12.56 -14.05
N TYR A 129 11.11 13.10 -14.83
CA TYR A 129 11.27 14.44 -15.43
C TYR A 129 11.32 15.53 -14.36
N SER A 130 10.44 15.45 -13.33
CA SER A 130 10.31 16.50 -12.31
C SER A 130 11.53 16.64 -11.40
N ILE A 131 12.26 15.56 -11.15
CA ILE A 131 13.39 15.54 -10.20
C ILE A 131 14.73 15.22 -10.85
N ASP A 132 14.76 15.15 -12.18
CA ASP A 132 15.95 14.84 -12.98
C ASP A 132 16.68 13.55 -12.50
N LYS A 133 15.92 12.49 -12.31
CA LYS A 133 16.42 11.17 -11.90
C LYS A 133 15.60 10.06 -12.56
N ASP A 134 16.23 8.92 -12.78
CA ASP A 134 15.53 7.72 -13.27
C ASP A 134 14.69 7.11 -12.14
N ILE A 135 13.38 7.36 -12.15
CA ILE A 135 12.40 6.87 -11.17
C ILE A 135 11.54 5.78 -11.80
N THR A 136 11.42 4.66 -11.09
CA THR A 136 10.52 3.56 -11.48
C THR A 136 9.44 3.37 -10.42
N VAL A 137 8.19 3.53 -10.82
CA VAL A 137 6.99 3.19 -10.02
C VAL A 137 6.35 1.95 -10.60
N TYR A 138 6.08 0.95 -9.79
CA TYR A 138 5.51 -0.31 -10.27
C TYR A 138 4.78 -1.08 -9.17
N THR A 139 4.09 -2.14 -9.56
CA THR A 139 3.56 -3.17 -8.65
C THR A 139 4.11 -4.55 -9.03
N PRO A 140 4.49 -5.40 -8.09
CA PRO A 140 4.86 -6.79 -8.38
C PRO A 140 3.64 -7.69 -8.61
N PHE A 141 2.41 -7.15 -8.54
CA PHE A 141 1.16 -7.89 -8.56
C PHE A 141 0.26 -7.51 -9.75
N GLU A 142 0.84 -7.00 -10.82
CA GLU A 142 0.09 -6.53 -11.98
C GLU A 142 -0.79 -7.62 -12.60
N ASP A 143 -0.26 -8.84 -12.66
CA ASP A 143 -0.90 -10.05 -13.19
C ASP A 143 -1.39 -11.01 -12.10
N LYS A 144 -1.41 -10.58 -10.85
CA LYS A 144 -1.72 -11.43 -9.69
C LYS A 144 -3.09 -11.14 -9.10
N THR A 145 -3.81 -12.20 -8.77
CA THR A 145 -4.99 -12.15 -7.93
C THR A 145 -4.61 -12.09 -6.44
N LYS A 146 -5.57 -11.81 -5.58
CA LYS A 146 -5.35 -11.85 -4.12
C LYS A 146 -4.97 -13.27 -3.64
N MET A 147 -5.46 -14.29 -4.32
CA MET A 147 -5.12 -15.67 -4.04
C MET A 147 -3.67 -15.98 -4.44
N ASP A 148 -3.22 -15.50 -5.60
CA ASP A 148 -1.81 -15.64 -6.01
C ASP A 148 -0.88 -14.98 -5.00
N MET A 149 -1.23 -13.78 -4.52
CA MET A 149 -0.47 -13.09 -3.49
C MET A 149 -0.41 -13.88 -2.18
N TYR A 150 -1.53 -14.55 -1.80
CA TYR A 150 -1.55 -15.44 -0.63
C TYR A 150 -0.54 -16.60 -0.81
N TYR A 151 -0.51 -17.24 -1.98
CA TYR A 151 0.42 -18.33 -2.24
C TYR A 151 1.88 -17.88 -2.27
N LEU A 152 2.18 -16.71 -2.82
CA LEU A 152 3.54 -16.12 -2.79
C LEU A 152 4.02 -15.89 -1.34
N VAL A 153 3.17 -15.33 -0.49
CA VAL A 153 3.52 -15.13 0.92
C VAL A 153 3.64 -16.46 1.66
N LYS A 154 2.75 -17.43 1.35
CA LYS A 154 2.78 -18.77 1.95
C LYS A 154 4.05 -19.56 1.58
N GLU A 155 4.51 -19.44 0.35
CA GLU A 155 5.77 -20.04 -0.09
C GLU A 155 6.96 -19.50 0.70
N LYS A 156 7.00 -18.18 0.92
CA LYS A 156 8.11 -17.52 1.63
C LYS A 156 8.07 -17.71 3.16
N TYR A 157 6.89 -17.72 3.77
CA TYR A 157 6.74 -17.65 5.23
C TYR A 157 5.96 -18.80 5.88
N GLY A 158 5.41 -19.71 5.09
CA GLY A 158 4.54 -20.81 5.55
C GLY A 158 3.11 -20.36 5.86
N LYS A 159 2.22 -21.34 6.01
CA LYS A 159 0.77 -21.11 6.16
C LYS A 159 0.43 -20.28 7.39
N GLU A 160 1.00 -20.59 8.55
CA GLU A 160 0.68 -19.91 9.82
C GLU A 160 0.92 -18.40 9.76
N LYS A 161 2.09 -17.98 9.26
CA LYS A 161 2.41 -16.55 9.15
C LYS A 161 1.57 -15.84 8.08
N THR A 162 1.21 -16.54 7.01
CA THR A 162 0.36 -16.01 5.95
C THR A 162 -1.07 -15.80 6.43
N ASP A 163 -1.65 -16.79 7.12
CA ASP A 163 -2.96 -16.67 7.73
C ASP A 163 -2.99 -15.54 8.76
N TRP A 164 -1.94 -15.46 9.58
CA TRP A 164 -1.80 -14.36 10.53
C TRP A 164 -1.78 -13.00 9.83
N LEU A 165 -1.02 -12.86 8.73
CA LEU A 165 -0.94 -11.62 7.96
C LEU A 165 -2.32 -11.25 7.39
N LEU A 166 -3.00 -12.21 6.76
CA LEU A 166 -4.34 -12.01 6.19
C LEU A 166 -5.33 -11.51 7.25
N LEU A 167 -5.35 -12.14 8.43
CA LEU A 167 -6.25 -11.79 9.53
C LEU A 167 -5.94 -10.42 10.16
N ASN A 168 -4.68 -9.98 10.14
CA ASN A 168 -4.24 -8.72 10.75
C ASN A 168 -4.14 -7.54 9.78
N THR A 169 -4.43 -7.73 8.50
CA THR A 169 -4.58 -6.62 7.54
C THR A 169 -5.98 -6.04 7.59
N VAL A 170 -6.13 -4.75 7.32
CA VAL A 170 -7.39 -4.01 7.36
C VAL A 170 -7.78 -3.57 5.95
N SER A 171 -9.02 -3.88 5.55
CA SER A 171 -9.61 -3.42 4.29
C SER A 171 -10.94 -2.69 4.52
N CYS A 172 -11.52 -2.81 5.71
CA CYS A 172 -12.85 -2.28 6.04
C CYS A 172 -12.82 -0.76 6.26
N HIS A 173 -13.70 -0.05 5.59
CA HIS A 173 -13.88 1.39 5.74
C HIS A 173 -14.82 1.75 6.92
N ASN A 174 -15.53 0.79 7.50
CA ASN A 174 -16.38 1.05 8.67
C ASN A 174 -15.50 1.42 9.88
N PRO A 175 -15.68 2.60 10.49
CA PRO A 175 -14.84 3.03 11.61
C PRO A 175 -15.06 2.21 12.89
N THR A 176 -16.23 1.60 13.10
CA THR A 176 -16.58 0.94 14.36
C THR A 176 -16.19 -0.52 14.45
N THR A 177 -15.93 -1.19 13.31
CA THR A 177 -15.61 -2.61 13.26
C THR A 177 -14.29 -2.87 12.55
N LEU A 178 -13.60 -3.96 12.91
CA LEU A 178 -12.37 -4.37 12.22
C LEU A 178 -12.66 -4.84 10.79
N HIS A 179 -13.72 -5.63 10.62
CA HIS A 179 -14.25 -6.12 9.36
C HIS A 179 -15.78 -6.22 9.48
N CYS A 180 -16.52 -5.44 8.69
CA CYS A 180 -17.99 -5.51 8.70
C CYS A 180 -18.55 -6.69 7.90
N GLY A 181 -17.76 -7.25 6.97
CA GLY A 181 -18.20 -8.34 6.08
C GLY A 181 -19.07 -7.89 4.90
N GLU A 182 -19.58 -6.66 4.89
CA GLU A 182 -20.59 -6.18 3.94
C GLU A 182 -20.04 -5.17 2.92
N CYS A 183 -19.09 -4.31 3.33
CA CYS A 183 -18.51 -3.33 2.43
C CYS A 183 -17.67 -3.99 1.34
N LEU A 184 -17.62 -3.36 0.16
CA LEU A 184 -16.89 -3.87 -1.00
C LEU A 184 -15.44 -4.29 -0.69
N PRO A 185 -14.64 -3.53 0.08
CA PRO A 185 -13.30 -3.99 0.47
C PRO A 185 -13.29 -5.24 1.36
N CYS A 186 -14.29 -5.43 2.22
CA CYS A 186 -14.40 -6.65 3.02
C CYS A 186 -14.74 -7.86 2.14
N VAL A 187 -15.73 -7.72 1.25
CA VAL A 187 -16.14 -8.79 0.33
C VAL A 187 -15.00 -9.19 -0.61
N LYS A 188 -14.21 -8.23 -1.08
CA LYS A 188 -13.04 -8.50 -1.95
C LYS A 188 -11.84 -9.11 -1.22
N LYS A 189 -11.80 -9.06 0.08
CA LYS A 189 -10.67 -9.58 0.86
C LYS A 189 -10.72 -11.09 1.00
N TRP A 190 -11.92 -11.67 1.04
CA TRP A 190 -12.20 -13.10 1.24
C TRP A 190 -12.68 -13.77 -0.04
#